data_783734233c557f7c5e1663e33a9f7b2f
#
_entry.id   783734233c557f7c5e1663e33a9f7b2f
#
_cell.length_a   1.000
_cell.length_b   1.000
_cell.length_c   1.000
_cell.angle_alpha   90.00
_cell.angle_beta   90.00
_cell.angle_gamma   90.00
#
_symmetry.space_group_name_H-M   'P 1'
#
loop_
_entity.id
_entity.type
_entity.pdbx_description
1 polymer ?
#
loop_
_entity_poly.entity_id
_entity_poly.type
_entity_poly.pdbx_seq_one_letter_code
_entity_poly.pdbx_strand_id
1 'polypeptide(L)'
;MNKQSLRKIWVIIPLLAALGLSLGAVNPALAQGGGRESLAKNESEMRILSVLDDIRQGPCTDELHGRLLRILAESTKAKNIVEIGTGNGYSALWLCLGLKTTGGKLVTHEIDHEQVLLARANFKRAGVENLVTVVEGDAHRTVAQLKEPIDILFMDAEGGNLDYLNQLLPLVRPGGLILADNMRKPKPDPRFIKAITTNPNLETIFLNMQSTGISLTVKKD
;
A
#
# COMPACT_ATOMS: atom_id res chain seq x y z
N MET A 1 -82.08 -14.81 3.35
CA MET A 1 -81.83 -16.12 2.76
C MET A 1 -80.80 -15.93 1.68
N ASN A 2 -79.61 -16.45 1.71
CA ASN A 2 -79.07 -17.63 2.29
C ASN A 2 -77.56 -17.35 2.64
N LYS A 3 -77.11 -17.86 3.77
CA LYS A 3 -75.73 -17.96 4.25
C LYS A 3 -74.97 -19.02 3.48
N GLN A 4 -73.69 -18.92 3.51
CA GLN A 4 -72.65 -19.86 3.05
C GLN A 4 -72.07 -19.42 1.71
N SER A 5 -70.75 -19.11 1.61
CA SER A 5 -69.63 -19.94 1.99
C SER A 5 -68.36 -19.09 2.08
N LEU A 6 -67.94 -18.79 3.27
CA LEU A 6 -66.54 -18.47 3.56
C LEU A 6 -65.77 -19.79 3.55
N ARG A 7 -65.05 -20.09 2.52
CA ARG A 7 -64.03 -21.13 2.51
C ARG A 7 -62.68 -20.53 2.11
N LYS A 8 -61.95 -20.24 3.15
CA LYS A 8 -60.52 -20.60 3.30
C LYS A 8 -59.71 -20.60 2.01
N ILE A 9 -59.05 -19.50 1.73
CA ILE A 9 -57.77 -19.54 1.05
C ILE A 9 -56.73 -19.31 2.15
N TRP A 10 -56.36 -20.40 2.77
CA TRP A 10 -55.20 -20.50 3.58
C TRP A 10 -54.08 -20.92 2.63
N VAL A 11 -52.98 -20.15 2.71
CA VAL A 11 -51.61 -20.61 2.62
C VAL A 11 -51.10 -20.96 1.24
N ILE A 12 -50.22 -20.19 0.75
CA ILE A 12 -48.84 -20.62 0.53
C ILE A 12 -47.99 -19.33 0.43
N ILE A 13 -47.68 -18.77 1.56
CA ILE A 13 -46.50 -17.95 1.75
C ILE A 13 -45.97 -18.39 3.10
N PRO A 14 -45.10 -19.33 3.15
CA PRO A 14 -43.77 -19.05 3.61
C PRO A 14 -42.78 -20.15 3.14
N LEU A 15 -42.00 -19.90 2.19
CA LEU A 15 -40.76 -20.66 2.01
C LEU A 15 -39.73 -19.94 1.10
N LEU A 16 -39.84 -18.63 1.00
CA LEU A 16 -38.86 -17.81 0.28
C LEU A 16 -38.08 -16.83 1.19
N ALA A 17 -38.23 -16.96 2.50
CA ALA A 17 -37.53 -16.14 3.47
C ALA A 17 -36.31 -16.83 4.13
N ALA A 18 -35.81 -17.91 3.55
CA ALA A 18 -34.67 -18.65 4.12
C ALA A 18 -33.49 -18.80 3.15
N LEU A 19 -33.48 -18.09 2.04
CA LEU A 19 -32.26 -17.84 1.29
C LEU A 19 -31.85 -16.39 1.52
N GLY A 20 -31.50 -16.09 2.76
CA GLY A 20 -30.66 -14.98 3.11
C GLY A 20 -29.30 -15.20 2.46
N LEU A 21 -29.14 -14.72 1.24
CA LEU A 21 -27.84 -14.36 0.72
C LEU A 21 -27.30 -13.27 1.64
N SER A 22 -26.64 -13.67 2.71
CA SER A 22 -25.73 -12.83 3.44
C SER A 22 -24.68 -12.41 2.42
N LEU A 23 -24.83 -11.20 1.90
CA LEU A 23 -23.74 -10.44 1.28
C LEU A 23 -22.57 -10.55 2.26
N GLY A 24 -21.55 -11.27 1.83
CA GLY A 24 -20.43 -11.71 2.60
C GLY A 24 -19.95 -10.70 3.64
N ALA A 25 -20.34 -10.90 4.86
CA ALA A 25 -19.55 -10.46 5.98
C ALA A 25 -18.21 -11.20 5.83
N VAL A 26 -17.19 -10.49 5.34
CA VAL A 26 -15.81 -10.96 5.42
C VAL A 26 -15.62 -11.39 6.87
N ASN A 27 -15.33 -12.67 7.07
CA ASN A 27 -15.15 -13.24 8.40
C ASN A 27 -14.14 -12.34 9.14
N PRO A 28 -14.52 -11.66 10.24
CA PRO A 28 -13.61 -10.78 10.95
C PRO A 28 -12.36 -11.53 11.46
N ALA A 29 -12.41 -12.84 11.59
CA ALA A 29 -11.25 -13.67 11.89
C ALA A 29 -10.22 -13.74 10.75
N LEU A 30 -10.62 -13.47 9.50
CA LEU A 30 -9.67 -13.34 8.38
C LEU A 30 -9.05 -11.94 8.30
N ALA A 31 -9.68 -10.95 8.95
CA ALA A 31 -9.13 -9.59 9.09
C ALA A 31 -8.23 -9.44 10.32
N GLN A 32 -8.36 -10.32 11.32
CA GLN A 32 -7.46 -10.42 12.45
C GLN A 32 -6.32 -11.38 12.07
N GLY A 33 -5.38 -10.91 11.26
CA GLY A 33 -4.08 -11.55 11.14
C GLY A 33 -3.51 -11.71 12.53
N GLY A 34 -3.00 -12.90 12.85
CA GLY A 34 -2.38 -13.22 14.12
C GLY A 34 -1.50 -12.07 14.60
N GLY A 35 -1.41 -11.87 15.92
CA GLY A 35 -0.76 -10.69 16.51
C GLY A 35 0.54 -10.36 15.80
N ARG A 36 0.95 -9.09 15.79
CA ARG A 36 2.14 -8.65 15.05
C ARG A 36 3.42 -9.43 15.41
N GLU A 37 3.47 -9.99 16.62
CA GLU A 37 4.52 -10.91 17.04
C GLU A 37 4.70 -12.09 16.09
N SER A 38 3.60 -12.60 15.50
CA SER A 38 3.65 -13.69 14.51
C SER A 38 4.24 -13.25 13.17
N LEU A 39 4.38 -11.95 12.91
CA LEU A 39 4.97 -11.40 11.68
C LEU A 39 6.49 -11.24 11.77
N ALA A 40 7.04 -11.22 12.98
CA ALA A 40 8.47 -11.06 13.21
C ALA A 40 9.19 -12.39 13.05
N LYS A 41 10.28 -12.40 12.29
CA LYS A 41 11.18 -13.55 12.14
C LYS A 41 12.27 -13.56 13.22
N ASN A 42 12.52 -12.41 13.86
CA ASN A 42 13.59 -12.21 14.84
C ASN A 42 13.39 -10.91 15.64
N GLU A 43 14.22 -10.68 16.66
CA GLU A 43 14.17 -9.48 17.52
C GLU A 43 14.29 -8.16 16.76
N SER A 44 15.09 -8.12 15.69
CA SER A 44 15.24 -6.92 14.88
C SER A 44 13.96 -6.56 14.15
N GLU A 45 13.21 -7.55 13.65
CA GLU A 45 11.88 -7.31 13.05
C GLU A 45 10.84 -6.96 14.12
N MET A 46 10.89 -7.58 15.32
CA MET A 46 10.03 -7.20 16.44
C MET A 46 10.20 -5.73 16.81
N ARG A 47 11.43 -5.23 16.83
CA ARG A 47 11.71 -3.82 17.11
C ARG A 47 11.06 -2.90 16.07
N ILE A 48 11.13 -3.24 14.78
CA ILE A 48 10.46 -2.47 13.72
C ILE A 48 8.94 -2.49 13.92
N LEU A 49 8.35 -3.65 14.20
CA LEU A 49 6.91 -3.81 14.41
C LEU A 49 6.42 -3.03 15.64
N SER A 50 7.22 -2.98 16.73
CA SER A 50 6.90 -2.16 17.90
C SER A 50 6.85 -0.67 17.56
N VAL A 51 7.80 -0.17 16.77
CA VAL A 51 7.77 1.23 16.32
C VAL A 51 6.57 1.50 15.42
N LEU A 52 6.23 0.57 14.51
CA LEU A 52 5.03 0.68 13.67
C LEU A 52 3.74 0.77 14.49
N ASP A 53 3.64 0.05 15.61
CA ASP A 53 2.50 0.16 16.53
C ASP A 53 2.39 1.55 17.15
N ASP A 54 3.51 2.11 17.58
CA ASP A 54 3.56 3.43 18.22
C ASP A 54 3.18 4.56 17.27
N ILE A 55 3.63 4.49 16.00
CA ILE A 55 3.50 5.59 15.04
C ILE A 55 2.27 5.48 14.12
N ARG A 56 1.43 4.48 14.30
CA ARG A 56 0.22 4.23 13.51
C ARG A 56 -0.84 5.33 13.62
N GLN A 57 -0.63 6.36 14.42
CA GLN A 57 -1.59 7.42 14.67
C GLN A 57 -1.58 8.45 13.54
N GLY A 58 -2.79 8.74 12.97
CA GLY A 58 -2.98 9.75 11.93
C GLY A 58 -3.32 9.18 10.54
N PRO A 59 -3.35 10.02 9.52
CA PRO A 59 -3.60 9.62 8.13
C PRO A 59 -2.34 8.99 7.53
N CYS A 60 -1.93 7.85 8.02
CA CYS A 60 -0.82 7.10 7.45
C CYS A 60 -1.33 5.95 6.60
N THR A 61 -0.45 5.43 5.77
CA THR A 61 -0.64 4.21 4.99
C THR A 61 -1.32 3.13 5.82
N ASP A 62 -2.37 2.51 5.28
CA ASP A 62 -3.07 1.41 5.92
C ASP A 62 -2.11 0.24 6.19
N GLU A 63 -2.31 -0.47 7.30
CA GLU A 63 -1.53 -1.66 7.63
C GLU A 63 -1.55 -2.70 6.51
N LEU A 64 -2.68 -2.84 5.80
CA LEU A 64 -2.76 -3.77 4.68
C LEU A 64 -1.84 -3.34 3.53
N HIS A 65 -1.76 -2.03 3.24
CA HIS A 65 -0.80 -1.49 2.27
C HIS A 65 0.63 -1.77 2.74
N GLY A 66 0.93 -1.52 4.01
CA GLY A 66 2.24 -1.81 4.57
C GLY A 66 2.64 -3.28 4.44
N ARG A 67 1.75 -4.21 4.78
CA ARG A 67 1.97 -5.65 4.59
C ARG A 67 2.17 -6.02 3.12
N LEU A 68 1.42 -5.40 2.22
CA LEU A 68 1.61 -5.58 0.78
C LEU A 68 3.02 -5.13 0.36
N LEU A 69 3.46 -3.95 0.79
CA LEU A 69 4.80 -3.44 0.49
C LEU A 69 5.89 -4.40 0.96
N ARG A 70 5.79 -4.95 2.19
CA ARG A 70 6.71 -5.98 2.69
C ARG A 70 6.72 -7.22 1.80
N ILE A 71 5.54 -7.77 1.49
CA ILE A 71 5.41 -8.99 0.68
C ILE A 71 6.03 -8.77 -0.71
N LEU A 72 5.76 -7.63 -1.34
CA LEU A 72 6.31 -7.31 -2.65
C LEU A 72 7.84 -7.13 -2.60
N ALA A 73 8.36 -6.44 -1.59
CA ALA A 73 9.80 -6.29 -1.43
C ALA A 73 10.51 -7.65 -1.25
N GLU A 74 9.95 -8.56 -0.43
CA GLU A 74 10.51 -9.89 -0.22
C GLU A 74 10.38 -10.77 -1.47
N SER A 75 9.19 -10.82 -2.09
CA SER A 75 8.90 -11.72 -3.23
C SER A 75 9.67 -11.36 -4.50
N THR A 76 9.87 -10.07 -4.75
CA THR A 76 10.67 -9.59 -5.89
C THR A 76 12.17 -9.55 -5.59
N LYS A 77 12.58 -9.88 -4.37
CA LYS A 77 13.98 -9.77 -3.88
C LYS A 77 14.55 -8.37 -4.09
N ALA A 78 13.73 -7.33 -3.87
CA ALA A 78 14.07 -5.95 -4.14
C ALA A 78 15.36 -5.53 -3.42
N LYS A 79 16.26 -4.85 -4.14
CA LYS A 79 17.50 -4.30 -3.64
C LYS A 79 17.50 -2.78 -3.57
N ASN A 80 16.81 -2.14 -4.52
CA ASN A 80 16.72 -0.69 -4.62
C ASN A 80 15.26 -0.28 -4.66
N ILE A 81 14.78 0.33 -3.57
CA ILE A 81 13.43 0.84 -3.45
C ILE A 81 13.49 2.36 -3.40
N VAL A 82 12.59 3.02 -4.13
CA VAL A 82 12.39 4.48 -4.08
C VAL A 82 10.97 4.75 -3.60
N GLU A 83 10.85 5.64 -2.64
CA GLU A 83 9.58 6.11 -2.09
C GLU A 83 9.45 7.61 -2.24
N ILE A 84 8.28 8.09 -2.63
CA ILE A 84 7.92 9.50 -2.69
C ILE A 84 6.83 9.78 -1.67
N GLY A 85 7.12 10.60 -0.67
CA GLY A 85 6.27 10.83 0.50
C GLY A 85 6.68 9.91 1.66
N THR A 86 7.61 10.38 2.49
CA THR A 86 8.08 9.63 3.67
C THR A 86 7.10 9.73 4.84
N GLY A 87 6.49 10.91 5.02
CA GLY A 87 5.71 11.24 6.21
C GLY A 87 6.48 10.89 7.49
N ASN A 88 5.84 10.23 8.44
CA ASN A 88 6.46 9.78 9.68
C ASN A 88 7.33 8.49 9.54
N GLY A 89 7.45 7.95 8.32
CA GLY A 89 8.22 6.74 8.01
C GLY A 89 7.46 5.42 8.15
N TYR A 90 6.13 5.45 8.23
CA TYR A 90 5.32 4.23 8.45
C TYR A 90 5.46 3.22 7.30
N SER A 91 5.23 3.62 6.05
CA SER A 91 5.39 2.79 4.85
C SER A 91 6.86 2.35 4.66
N ALA A 92 7.79 3.28 4.88
CA ALA A 92 9.23 3.01 4.84
C ALA A 92 9.65 1.88 5.80
N LEU A 93 9.10 1.84 7.01
CA LEU A 93 9.36 0.76 7.99
C LEU A 93 8.83 -0.60 7.52
N TRP A 94 7.67 -0.64 6.86
CA TRP A 94 7.17 -1.87 6.23
C TRP A 94 8.07 -2.33 5.09
N LEU A 95 8.57 -1.42 4.26
CA LEU A 95 9.57 -1.72 3.24
C LEU A 95 10.87 -2.23 3.86
N CYS A 96 11.31 -1.64 4.97
CA CYS A 96 12.51 -2.08 5.71
C CYS A 96 12.39 -3.53 6.21
N LEU A 97 11.20 -3.99 6.63
CA LEU A 97 10.99 -5.40 6.99
C LEU A 97 11.32 -6.32 5.80
N GLY A 98 10.90 -5.97 4.59
CA GLY A 98 11.26 -6.70 3.38
C GLY A 98 12.76 -6.60 3.05
N LEU A 99 13.33 -5.40 3.15
CA LEU A 99 14.74 -5.13 2.85
C LEU A 99 15.69 -5.84 3.81
N LYS A 100 15.32 -6.08 5.05
CA LYS A 100 16.11 -6.92 5.97
C LYS A 100 16.28 -8.35 5.45
N THR A 101 15.27 -8.88 4.78
CA THR A 101 15.37 -10.20 4.15
C THR A 101 16.19 -10.15 2.87
N THR A 102 16.05 -9.11 2.07
CA THR A 102 16.70 -9.04 0.75
C THR A 102 18.10 -8.44 0.78
N GLY A 103 18.44 -7.69 1.83
CA GLY A 103 19.72 -6.96 1.92
C GLY A 103 19.79 -5.76 0.99
N GLY A 104 18.64 -5.15 0.68
CA GLY A 104 18.52 -3.96 -0.17
C GLY A 104 18.54 -2.65 0.63
N LYS A 105 18.25 -1.54 -0.06
CA LYS A 105 18.22 -0.16 0.44
C LYS A 105 16.93 0.55 0.00
N LEU A 106 16.54 1.54 0.79
CA LEU A 106 15.44 2.47 0.50
C LEU A 106 15.99 3.89 0.37
N VAL A 107 15.59 4.59 -0.68
CA VAL A 107 15.70 6.04 -0.78
C VAL A 107 14.28 6.60 -0.71
N THR A 108 14.01 7.46 0.26
CA THR A 108 12.70 8.07 0.45
C THR A 108 12.80 9.59 0.44
N HIS A 109 11.85 10.26 -0.21
CA HIS A 109 11.84 11.70 -0.43
C HIS A 109 10.72 12.34 0.38
N GLU A 110 11.05 13.44 1.09
CA GLU A 110 10.10 14.20 1.91
C GLU A 110 10.37 15.69 1.80
N ILE A 111 9.33 16.48 1.62
CA ILE A 111 9.43 17.94 1.51
C ILE A 111 9.29 18.65 2.86
N ASP A 112 8.56 18.06 3.79
CA ASP A 112 8.29 18.62 5.10
C ASP A 112 9.43 18.31 6.08
N HIS A 113 10.11 19.35 6.53
CA HIS A 113 11.23 19.23 7.46
C HIS A 113 10.88 18.51 8.77
N GLU A 114 9.70 18.79 9.34
CA GLU A 114 9.27 18.14 10.58
C GLU A 114 9.02 16.64 10.37
N GLN A 115 8.45 16.27 9.24
CA GLN A 115 8.28 14.86 8.88
C GLN A 115 9.63 14.17 8.67
N VAL A 116 10.60 14.85 8.04
CA VAL A 116 11.97 14.31 7.89
C VAL A 116 12.62 14.03 9.24
N LEU A 117 12.51 14.96 10.19
CA LEU A 117 13.05 14.77 11.54
C LEU A 117 12.37 13.62 12.27
N LEU A 118 11.05 13.54 12.18
CA LEU A 118 10.24 12.49 12.79
C LEU A 118 10.58 11.12 12.19
N ALA A 119 10.63 11.01 10.87
CA ALA A 119 10.98 9.75 10.18
C ALA A 119 12.37 9.28 10.56
N ARG A 120 13.38 10.15 10.56
CA ARG A 120 14.75 9.81 10.99
C ARG A 120 14.78 9.31 12.44
N ALA A 121 14.04 9.94 13.35
CA ALA A 121 13.93 9.49 14.73
C ALA A 121 13.30 8.08 14.82
N ASN A 122 12.24 7.82 14.03
CA ASN A 122 11.58 6.52 13.97
C ASN A 122 12.48 5.44 13.37
N PHE A 123 13.23 5.74 12.30
CA PHE A 123 14.21 4.80 11.72
C PHE A 123 15.32 4.43 12.70
N LYS A 124 15.81 5.39 13.48
CA LYS A 124 16.77 5.14 14.54
C LYS A 124 16.18 4.28 15.66
N ARG A 125 14.95 4.58 16.11
CA ARG A 125 14.23 3.74 17.09
C ARG A 125 14.06 2.30 16.60
N ALA A 126 13.73 2.13 15.32
CA ALA A 126 13.57 0.84 14.68
C ALA A 126 14.89 0.12 14.36
N GLY A 127 16.05 0.80 14.42
CA GLY A 127 17.37 0.26 14.10
C GLY A 127 17.55 -0.05 12.61
N VAL A 128 17.00 0.81 11.75
CA VAL A 128 17.07 0.66 10.28
C VAL A 128 17.67 1.87 9.57
N GLU A 129 18.25 2.81 10.30
CA GLU A 129 18.89 4.01 9.72
C GLU A 129 19.97 3.71 8.67
N ASN A 130 20.56 2.54 8.72
CA ASN A 130 21.54 2.09 7.74
C ASN A 130 20.92 1.51 6.45
N LEU A 131 19.60 1.27 6.44
CA LEU A 131 18.86 0.78 5.28
C LEU A 131 18.18 1.91 4.51
N VAL A 132 17.97 3.09 5.15
CA VAL A 132 17.14 4.17 4.63
C VAL A 132 17.98 5.43 4.43
N THR A 133 17.87 6.02 3.24
CA THR A 133 18.34 7.36 2.96
C THR A 133 17.14 8.29 2.82
N VAL A 134 16.98 9.26 3.74
CA VAL A 134 15.95 10.29 3.65
C VAL A 134 16.51 11.49 2.92
N VAL A 135 15.92 11.79 1.75
CA VAL A 135 16.24 12.97 0.93
C VAL A 135 15.20 14.04 1.21
N GLU A 136 15.64 15.10 1.88
CA GLU A 136 14.80 16.25 2.19
C GLU A 136 14.71 17.19 0.97
N GLY A 137 13.50 17.58 0.61
CA GLY A 137 13.21 18.55 -0.45
C GLY A 137 12.10 18.12 -1.40
N ASP A 138 11.80 19.01 -2.33
CA ASP A 138 10.80 18.76 -3.37
C ASP A 138 11.20 17.57 -4.26
N ALA A 139 10.40 16.50 -4.21
CA ALA A 139 10.66 15.28 -4.96
C ALA A 139 10.73 15.51 -6.47
N HIS A 140 9.99 16.49 -7.02
CA HIS A 140 10.08 16.85 -8.46
C HIS A 140 11.51 17.24 -8.88
N ARG A 141 12.33 17.68 -7.93
CA ARG A 141 13.73 18.06 -8.15
C ARG A 141 14.71 17.00 -7.68
N THR A 142 14.45 16.40 -6.51
CA THR A 142 15.42 15.51 -5.87
C THR A 142 15.49 14.16 -6.57
N VAL A 143 14.41 13.65 -7.18
CA VAL A 143 14.41 12.39 -7.93
C VAL A 143 15.30 12.43 -9.18
N ALA A 144 15.56 13.62 -9.75
CA ALA A 144 16.45 13.78 -10.91
C ALA A 144 17.91 13.37 -10.62
N GLN A 145 18.27 13.25 -9.35
CA GLN A 145 19.61 12.83 -8.93
C GLN A 145 19.77 11.29 -8.89
N LEU A 146 18.66 10.55 -8.93
CA LEU A 146 18.68 9.09 -8.93
C LEU A 146 19.26 8.58 -10.25
N LYS A 147 20.09 7.53 -10.16
CA LYS A 147 20.74 6.90 -11.34
C LYS A 147 20.66 5.38 -11.31
N GLU A 148 20.46 4.82 -10.13
CA GLU A 148 20.43 3.37 -9.95
C GLU A 148 19.11 2.77 -10.45
N PRO A 149 19.14 1.54 -10.99
CA PRO A 149 17.93 0.83 -11.35
C PRO A 149 17.01 0.64 -10.14
N ILE A 150 15.72 0.83 -10.35
CA ILE A 150 14.68 0.75 -9.31
C ILE A 150 13.96 -0.59 -9.42
N ASP A 151 13.91 -1.35 -8.33
CA ASP A 151 13.12 -2.58 -8.21
C ASP A 151 11.67 -2.28 -7.88
N ILE A 152 11.44 -1.35 -6.94
CA ILE A 152 10.11 -0.89 -6.52
C ILE A 152 10.13 0.63 -6.41
N LEU A 153 9.19 1.27 -7.12
CA LEU A 153 8.83 2.67 -6.96
C LEU A 153 7.50 2.74 -6.22
N PHE A 154 7.48 3.38 -5.05
CA PHE A 154 6.25 3.63 -4.29
C PHE A 154 5.99 5.13 -4.22
N MET A 155 4.80 5.56 -4.64
CA MET A 155 4.37 6.95 -4.67
C MET A 155 3.18 7.15 -3.74
N ASP A 156 3.40 7.87 -2.63
CA ASP A 156 2.41 8.21 -1.60
C ASP A 156 2.44 9.71 -1.25
N ALA A 157 2.79 10.56 -2.21
CA ALA A 157 2.71 12.01 -2.06
C ALA A 157 1.37 12.55 -2.57
N GLU A 158 0.97 13.70 -2.05
CA GLU A 158 -0.21 14.42 -2.52
C GLU A 158 0.01 14.99 -3.93
N GLY A 159 -0.46 14.27 -4.95
CA GLY A 159 -0.34 14.68 -6.35
C GLY A 159 1.04 14.37 -6.97
N GLY A 160 1.26 14.83 -8.21
CA GLY A 160 2.54 14.68 -8.90
C GLY A 160 2.84 13.29 -9.46
N ASN A 161 2.00 12.28 -9.25
CA ASN A 161 2.28 10.89 -9.65
C ASN A 161 2.65 10.74 -11.14
N LEU A 162 2.04 11.54 -12.01
CA LEU A 162 2.39 11.50 -13.45
C LEU A 162 3.81 11.99 -13.70
N ASP A 163 4.23 13.06 -13.04
CA ASP A 163 5.56 13.62 -13.21
C ASP A 163 6.63 12.70 -12.63
N TYR A 164 6.38 12.12 -11.45
CA TYR A 164 7.27 11.11 -10.87
C TYR A 164 7.38 9.88 -11.76
N LEU A 165 6.25 9.39 -12.28
CA LEU A 165 6.25 8.29 -13.25
C LEU A 165 7.11 8.61 -14.47
N ASN A 166 6.92 9.79 -15.07
CA ASN A 166 7.67 10.19 -16.28
C ASN A 166 9.18 10.27 -16.02
N GLN A 167 9.59 10.77 -14.86
CA GLN A 167 11.00 10.90 -14.49
C GLN A 167 11.64 9.56 -14.12
N LEU A 168 10.91 8.68 -13.43
CA LEU A 168 11.47 7.48 -12.81
C LEU A 168 11.21 6.18 -13.59
N LEU A 169 10.20 6.14 -14.46
CA LEU A 169 9.92 4.97 -15.29
C LEU A 169 11.13 4.46 -16.08
N PRO A 170 12.00 5.33 -16.65
CA PRO A 170 13.22 4.87 -17.31
C PRO A 170 14.17 4.10 -16.37
N LEU A 171 14.18 4.42 -15.09
CA LEU A 171 15.02 3.76 -14.07
C LEU A 171 14.39 2.49 -13.51
N VAL A 172 13.07 2.34 -13.56
CA VAL A 172 12.44 1.09 -13.14
C VAL A 172 12.89 -0.02 -14.08
N ARG A 173 13.49 -1.08 -13.52
CA ARG A 173 13.98 -2.20 -14.34
C ARG A 173 12.82 -3.00 -14.96
N PRO A 174 13.06 -3.78 -16.02
CA PRO A 174 12.12 -4.81 -16.46
C PRO A 174 11.73 -5.74 -15.30
N GLY A 175 10.43 -6.05 -15.17
CA GLY A 175 9.88 -6.79 -14.02
C GLY A 175 9.84 -5.99 -12.71
N GLY A 176 10.26 -4.72 -12.71
CA GLY A 176 10.15 -3.83 -11.55
C GLY A 176 8.71 -3.38 -11.32
N LEU A 177 8.41 -3.01 -10.08
CA LEU A 177 7.06 -2.63 -9.65
C LEU A 177 6.94 -1.13 -9.43
N ILE A 178 5.78 -0.61 -9.78
CA ILE A 178 5.37 0.77 -9.53
C ILE A 178 4.06 0.71 -8.76
N LEU A 179 4.04 1.28 -7.55
CA LEU A 179 2.86 1.38 -6.72
C LEU A 179 2.50 2.86 -6.51
N ALA A 180 1.22 3.16 -6.50
CA ALA A 180 0.75 4.47 -6.10
C ALA A 180 -0.43 4.32 -5.15
N ASP A 181 -0.37 5.01 -4.00
CA ASP A 181 -1.48 5.10 -3.06
C ASP A 181 -2.50 6.15 -3.50
N ASN A 182 -3.60 6.28 -2.75
CA ASN A 182 -4.67 7.26 -3.00
C ASN A 182 -5.41 7.05 -4.35
N MET A 183 -5.60 5.80 -4.77
CA MET A 183 -6.28 5.47 -6.03
C MET A 183 -7.81 5.56 -5.96
N ARG A 184 -8.38 5.84 -4.78
CA ARG A 184 -9.83 6.09 -4.58
C ARG A 184 -10.11 7.49 -4.08
N LYS A 185 -9.37 7.94 -3.07
CA LYS A 185 -9.53 9.24 -2.40
C LYS A 185 -8.16 9.74 -1.92
N PRO A 186 -7.79 11.00 -2.19
CA PRO A 186 -8.46 11.88 -3.15
C PRO A 186 -8.51 11.26 -4.56
N LYS A 187 -9.40 11.75 -5.44
CA LYS A 187 -9.51 11.21 -6.81
C LYS A 187 -8.17 11.36 -7.55
N PRO A 188 -7.59 10.28 -8.07
CA PRO A 188 -6.30 10.32 -8.74
C PRO A 188 -6.37 11.15 -10.05
N ASP A 189 -5.24 11.69 -10.48
CA ASP A 189 -5.14 12.39 -11.78
C ASP A 189 -5.51 11.43 -12.93
N PRO A 190 -6.53 11.75 -13.75
CA PRO A 190 -6.91 10.89 -14.87
C PRO A 190 -5.79 10.66 -15.89
N ARG A 191 -4.84 11.59 -16.00
CA ARG A 191 -3.69 11.47 -16.90
C ARG A 191 -2.70 10.41 -16.39
N PHE A 192 -2.50 10.33 -15.06
CA PHE A 192 -1.71 9.27 -14.43
C PHE A 192 -2.38 7.91 -14.66
N ILE A 193 -3.69 7.79 -14.37
CA ILE A 193 -4.44 6.55 -14.61
C ILE A 193 -4.31 6.11 -16.07
N LYS A 194 -4.49 7.04 -17.02
CA LYS A 194 -4.30 6.73 -18.44
C LYS A 194 -2.88 6.24 -18.72
N ALA A 195 -1.86 6.90 -18.19
CA ALA A 195 -0.47 6.55 -18.43
C ALA A 195 -0.15 5.11 -17.98
N ILE A 196 -0.63 4.68 -16.81
CA ILE A 196 -0.34 3.33 -16.27
C ILE A 196 -1.24 2.24 -16.87
N THR A 197 -2.40 2.58 -17.47
CA THR A 197 -3.34 1.58 -18.00
C THR A 197 -3.32 1.44 -19.52
N THR A 198 -2.75 2.40 -20.26
CA THR A 198 -2.71 2.36 -21.73
C THR A 198 -1.30 2.22 -22.30
N ASN A 199 -0.27 2.29 -21.46
CA ASN A 199 1.11 2.05 -21.91
C ASN A 199 1.30 0.53 -22.17
N PRO A 200 1.66 0.10 -23.39
CA PRO A 200 1.81 -1.33 -23.72
C PRO A 200 2.91 -2.03 -22.92
N ASN A 201 3.88 -1.27 -22.37
CA ASN A 201 4.97 -1.79 -21.56
C ASN A 201 4.63 -1.88 -20.06
N LEU A 202 3.40 -1.56 -19.67
CA LEU A 202 2.93 -1.63 -18.30
C LEU A 202 1.74 -2.59 -18.18
N GLU A 203 1.66 -3.28 -17.05
CA GLU A 203 0.49 -4.06 -16.67
C GLU A 203 0.03 -3.62 -15.29
N THR A 204 -1.20 -3.17 -15.17
CA THR A 204 -1.71 -2.50 -13.97
C THR A 204 -2.96 -3.16 -13.44
N ILE A 205 -3.02 -3.34 -12.11
CA ILE A 205 -4.24 -3.68 -11.38
C ILE A 205 -4.49 -2.64 -10.28
N PHE A 206 -5.75 -2.51 -9.89
CA PHE A 206 -6.16 -1.66 -8.77
C PHE A 206 -6.64 -2.53 -7.61
N LEU A 207 -6.02 -2.36 -6.46
CA LEU A 207 -6.35 -3.07 -5.23
C LEU A 207 -7.16 -2.15 -4.31
N ASN A 208 -8.40 -2.57 -4.03
CA ASN A 208 -9.35 -1.78 -3.26
C ASN A 208 -9.36 -2.25 -1.79
N MET A 209 -8.27 -2.05 -1.08
CA MET A 209 -7.97 -2.63 0.23
C MET A 209 -8.71 -1.97 1.40
N GLN A 210 -9.99 -1.64 1.23
CA GLN A 210 -10.86 -1.00 2.25
C GLN A 210 -10.40 0.41 2.70
N SER A 211 -9.40 0.99 2.04
CA SER A 211 -8.77 2.27 2.35
C SER A 211 -8.79 3.21 1.14
N THR A 212 -7.71 3.95 0.94
CA THR A 212 -7.50 4.89 -0.17
C THR A 212 -7.36 4.21 -1.53
N GLY A 213 -7.12 2.88 -1.53
CA GLY A 213 -6.85 2.09 -2.72
C GLY A 213 -5.44 2.30 -3.25
N ILE A 214 -4.86 1.25 -3.82
CA ILE A 214 -3.49 1.27 -4.36
C ILE A 214 -3.48 0.71 -5.78
N SER A 215 -2.72 1.32 -6.69
CA SER A 215 -2.38 0.70 -7.97
C SER A 215 -1.09 -0.10 -7.83
N LEU A 216 -1.07 -1.28 -8.44
CA LEU A 216 0.11 -2.11 -8.60
C LEU A 216 0.35 -2.31 -10.09
N THR A 217 1.48 -1.82 -10.54
CA THR A 217 1.89 -1.84 -11.95
C THR A 217 3.23 -2.56 -12.06
N VAL A 218 3.36 -3.48 -13.01
CA VAL A 218 4.63 -4.08 -13.39
C VAL A 218 5.11 -3.47 -14.69
N LYS A 219 6.39 -3.10 -14.78
CA LYS A 219 7.05 -2.76 -16.04
C LYS A 219 7.43 -4.06 -16.75
N LYS A 220 6.86 -4.26 -17.94
CA LYS A 220 7.23 -5.37 -18.83
C LYS A 220 8.64 -5.14 -19.39
N ASP A 221 9.12 -6.12 -20.11
CA ASP A 221 10.42 -6.07 -20.81
C ASP A 221 10.47 -4.96 -21.87
#